data_d915effe8761f9dae276708867e2125e
#
_entry.id   d915effe8761f9dae276708867e2125e
#
_cell.length_a   1.000
_cell.length_b   1.000
_cell.length_c   1.000
_cell.angle_alpha   90.00
_cell.angle_beta   90.00
_cell.angle_gamma   90.00
#
_symmetry.space_group_name_H-M   'P 1'
#
loop_
_entity.id
_entity.type
_entity.pdbx_description
1 polymer ?
#
loop_
_entity_poly.entity_id
_entity_poly.type
_entity_poly.pdbx_seq_one_letter_code
_entity_poly.pdbx_strand_id
1 'polypeptide(L)'
;MLKKFGIYSKWTIFSRWPNFFARVCPIAFFDFTQYTGFVQNRGRKGEPHLKVKNAPLKPEDYFPRLSDRMLSSLLNSYRILEFEGVRGCGKTHTCLSVAQTITHADEKTIVLPLIQSDPRLAISGTRPHVIDEWQTMPELQELAYRKAEATGSLLLTTSVRPGSPEPYVRSHAGEAVRIHMRTLSLFELGLSNASVSLAGLLDGRFDPVAKNVPIRTIASYICKGGWPFARETDPAQALELAGRHLGDILATDVTAMGKKPSTAQDVFVATTECEGDFTYARIAQTMEVHGAKPPSRNTLAVYLGVLERLYLVERLDGWAAPVRATSRVKVKPRYLPCDPSVGVFACGLNERSLLRDASVFSRALKSMALRDLLVYAGVLEPGVEPQVRYYADSDGLEVDFVLLLADGRWAPINVEIGEAQVKGSIKRLQRLCKKVRNGGRLGEAAFCAVILASTDRPRRDEATGTFVFPITTFGA
;
A
#
# COMPACT_ATOMS: atom_id res chain seq x y z
N MET A 1 -12.59 50.84 8.98
CA MET A 1 -12.17 51.11 7.59
C MET A 1 -12.59 49.95 6.66
N LEU A 2 -13.88 49.53 6.67
CA LEU A 2 -14.43 48.40 5.92
C LEU A 2 -15.84 48.70 5.43
N LYS A 3 -16.05 49.91 4.93
CA LYS A 3 -17.36 50.36 4.37
C LYS A 3 -17.27 50.83 2.94
N LYS A 4 -16.33 50.31 2.11
CA LYS A 4 -16.13 50.82 0.75
C LYS A 4 -16.05 49.76 -0.35
N PHE A 5 -16.49 48.53 -0.13
CA PHE A 5 -16.71 47.59 -1.24
C PHE A 5 -18.09 46.94 -1.08
N GLY A 6 -19.01 47.30 -2.00
CA GLY A 6 -20.40 46.89 -2.04
C GLY A 6 -20.61 45.44 -2.42
N ILE A 7 -20.24 44.53 -1.55
CA ILE A 7 -20.38 43.05 -1.72
C ILE A 7 -21.66 42.53 -1.09
N TYR A 8 -22.38 43.33 -0.29
CA TYR A 8 -23.59 42.91 0.43
C TYR A 8 -24.87 42.83 -0.43
N SER A 9 -24.89 43.28 -1.69
CA SER A 9 -26.11 43.27 -2.52
C SER A 9 -26.26 42.05 -3.45
N LYS A 10 -25.28 41.15 -3.53
CA LYS A 10 -25.34 39.95 -4.43
C LYS A 10 -25.85 38.69 -3.79
N TRP A 11 -25.96 38.62 -2.46
CA TRP A 11 -26.39 37.39 -1.74
C TRP A 11 -27.90 37.22 -1.66
N THR A 12 -28.68 38.26 -1.79
CA THR A 12 -30.18 38.23 -1.76
C THR A 12 -30.78 37.66 -3.04
N ILE A 13 -30.01 37.54 -4.12
CA ILE A 13 -30.51 37.00 -5.40
C ILE A 13 -30.42 35.48 -5.47
N PHE A 14 -29.51 34.89 -4.72
CA PHE A 14 -29.32 33.42 -4.74
C PHE A 14 -30.42 32.60 -4.01
N SER A 15 -31.14 33.21 -3.09
CA SER A 15 -32.22 32.53 -2.33
C SER A 15 -33.54 32.38 -3.08
N ARG A 16 -33.69 32.99 -4.24
CA ARG A 16 -34.97 33.05 -4.98
C ARG A 16 -35.13 32.07 -6.14
N TRP A 17 -34.06 31.36 -6.59
CA TRP A 17 -34.17 30.53 -7.78
C TRP A 17 -33.30 29.25 -7.67
N PRO A 18 -33.66 28.26 -6.84
CA PRO A 18 -32.91 27.02 -6.71
C PRO A 18 -32.93 26.13 -7.97
N ASN A 19 -33.95 26.29 -8.84
CA ASN A 19 -34.15 25.35 -9.97
C ASN A 19 -33.56 25.82 -11.32
N PHE A 20 -32.92 26.97 -11.39
CA PHE A 20 -32.37 27.48 -12.65
C PHE A 20 -30.99 26.90 -12.98
N PHE A 21 -30.18 26.55 -11.97
CA PHE A 21 -28.84 26.01 -12.17
C PHE A 21 -28.79 24.50 -12.50
N ALA A 22 -29.86 23.77 -12.19
CA ALA A 22 -29.95 22.32 -12.46
C ALA A 22 -30.06 21.97 -13.96
N ARG A 23 -30.31 22.95 -14.84
CA ARG A 23 -30.51 22.71 -16.28
C ARG A 23 -29.36 23.13 -17.20
N VAL A 24 -28.32 23.79 -16.71
CA VAL A 24 -27.30 24.41 -17.58
C VAL A 24 -25.89 23.87 -17.36
N CYS A 25 -25.64 23.09 -16.35
CA CYS A 25 -24.31 22.52 -16.13
C CYS A 25 -24.39 21.08 -15.57
N PRO A 26 -24.12 20.04 -16.36
CA PRO A 26 -24.15 18.65 -15.90
C PRO A 26 -22.85 18.19 -15.23
N ILE A 27 -22.03 19.11 -14.70
CA ILE A 27 -20.77 18.79 -14.05
C ILE A 27 -20.88 19.12 -12.56
N ALA A 28 -20.86 18.07 -11.75
CA ALA A 28 -20.69 18.04 -10.31
C ALA A 28 -21.82 18.67 -9.48
N PHE A 29 -22.79 17.85 -9.09
CA PHE A 29 -23.43 18.01 -7.80
C PHE A 29 -22.39 17.74 -6.71
N PHE A 30 -21.56 18.72 -6.40
CA PHE A 30 -20.85 18.75 -5.14
C PHE A 30 -21.87 19.15 -4.07
N ASP A 31 -22.10 18.27 -3.13
CA ASP A 31 -23.00 18.51 -2.03
C ASP A 31 -22.47 19.65 -1.14
N PHE A 32 -22.98 20.85 -1.37
CA PHE A 32 -22.61 22.07 -0.65
C PHE A 32 -22.95 21.99 0.85
N THR A 33 -23.70 20.98 1.29
CA THR A 33 -24.07 20.79 2.71
C THR A 33 -22.87 20.37 3.54
N GLN A 34 -21.83 19.75 2.96
CA GLN A 34 -20.60 19.41 3.66
C GLN A 34 -19.73 20.65 3.99
N TYR A 35 -19.87 21.74 3.26
CA TYR A 35 -19.11 22.98 3.48
C TYR A 35 -19.85 24.02 4.34
N THR A 36 -21.16 23.92 4.53
CA THR A 36 -21.92 24.87 5.33
C THR A 36 -21.77 24.70 6.84
N GLY A 37 -21.16 23.62 7.30
CA GLY A 37 -20.76 23.44 8.71
C GLY A 37 -19.75 24.50 9.22
N PHE A 38 -19.08 25.20 8.30
CA PHE A 38 -18.04 26.17 8.63
C PHE A 38 -18.54 27.60 8.99
N VAL A 39 -19.80 27.93 8.72
CA VAL A 39 -20.27 29.32 8.81
C VAL A 39 -21.36 29.52 9.88
N GLN A 40 -21.92 28.48 10.47
CA GLN A 40 -23.03 28.62 11.41
C GLN A 40 -22.77 28.09 12.82
N ASN A 41 -21.73 28.52 13.51
CA ASN A 41 -21.69 28.33 14.95
C ASN A 41 -21.16 29.59 15.69
N ARG A 42 -21.84 30.71 15.54
CA ARG A 42 -21.92 31.72 16.59
C ARG A 42 -23.24 31.52 17.35
N GLY A 43 -23.32 30.41 18.10
CA GLY A 43 -24.43 30.11 18.99
C GLY A 43 -24.51 31.10 20.13
N ARG A 44 -25.68 31.59 20.38
CA ARG A 44 -26.07 32.33 21.61
C ARG A 44 -25.89 31.43 22.83
N LYS A 45 -25.30 31.95 23.89
CA LYS A 45 -25.20 31.26 25.18
C LYS A 45 -26.58 30.93 25.69
N GLY A 46 -26.89 29.64 25.88
CA GLY A 46 -28.08 29.23 26.67
C GLY A 46 -28.95 28.09 26.14
N GLU A 47 -28.61 27.42 25.03
CA GLU A 47 -29.42 26.28 24.57
C GLU A 47 -28.79 24.92 24.97
N PRO A 48 -29.63 23.92 25.34
CA PRO A 48 -29.13 22.59 25.73
C PRO A 48 -28.48 21.92 24.52
N HIS A 49 -27.21 21.55 24.70
CA HIS A 49 -26.44 20.81 23.69
C HIS A 49 -27.09 19.44 23.41
N LEU A 50 -27.90 19.35 22.38
CA LEU A 50 -28.22 18.08 21.74
C LEU A 50 -26.91 17.50 21.25
N LYS A 51 -26.39 16.44 21.90
CA LYS A 51 -25.33 15.62 21.40
C LYS A 51 -25.84 14.86 20.17
N VAL A 52 -25.87 15.49 19.01
CA VAL A 52 -26.02 14.80 17.75
C VAL A 52 -24.70 14.04 17.56
N LYS A 53 -24.71 12.73 17.79
CA LYS A 53 -23.64 11.86 17.32
C LYS A 53 -23.72 11.90 15.79
N ASN A 54 -22.91 12.73 15.16
CA ASN A 54 -22.77 12.71 13.71
C ASN A 54 -22.27 11.32 13.31
N ALA A 55 -22.92 10.69 12.34
CA ALA A 55 -22.43 9.45 11.77
C ALA A 55 -21.11 9.74 11.04
N PRO A 56 -20.18 8.77 10.97
CA PRO A 56 -18.97 8.90 10.14
C PRO A 56 -19.31 9.22 8.68
N LEU A 57 -18.40 9.89 7.97
CA LEU A 57 -18.50 10.19 6.53
C LEU A 57 -18.29 8.96 5.64
N LYS A 58 -18.61 7.77 6.14
CA LYS A 58 -18.36 6.49 5.46
C LYS A 58 -19.03 6.48 4.08
N PRO A 59 -18.27 6.31 2.98
CA PRO A 59 -18.83 6.20 1.64
C PRO A 59 -19.80 5.00 1.54
N GLU A 60 -20.88 5.14 0.75
CA GLU A 60 -21.88 4.07 0.55
C GLU A 60 -21.27 2.82 -0.09
N ASP A 61 -20.31 3.02 -1.00
CA ASP A 61 -19.56 1.97 -1.70
C ASP A 61 -18.31 1.51 -0.95
N TYR A 62 -18.14 1.89 0.32
CA TYR A 62 -16.97 1.53 1.11
C TYR A 62 -16.80 0.02 1.20
N PHE A 63 -15.64 -0.44 0.75
CA PHE A 63 -15.25 -1.83 0.83
C PHE A 63 -14.37 -2.07 2.08
N PRO A 64 -14.82 -2.95 3.03
CA PRO A 64 -14.08 -3.20 4.26
C PRO A 64 -12.66 -3.70 4.01
N ARG A 65 -11.72 -3.15 4.77
CA ARG A 65 -10.30 -3.50 4.71
C ARG A 65 -9.91 -4.36 5.91
N LEU A 66 -8.87 -5.15 5.77
CA LEU A 66 -8.26 -5.82 6.93
C LEU A 66 -7.76 -4.82 7.98
N SER A 67 -7.26 -3.67 7.54
CA SER A 67 -6.85 -2.57 8.43
C SER A 67 -7.96 -2.04 9.33
N ASP A 68 -9.24 -2.18 8.95
CA ASP A 68 -10.36 -1.70 9.77
C ASP A 68 -10.43 -2.39 11.13
N ARG A 69 -9.95 -3.63 11.20
CA ARG A 69 -9.91 -4.42 12.45
C ARG A 69 -9.07 -3.74 13.54
N MET A 70 -8.07 -2.98 13.16
CA MET A 70 -7.16 -2.31 14.10
C MET A 70 -7.48 -0.83 14.32
N LEU A 71 -8.32 -0.20 13.46
CA LEU A 71 -8.59 1.23 13.52
C LEU A 71 -9.11 1.69 14.90
N SER A 72 -10.07 0.97 15.48
CA SER A 72 -10.63 1.33 16.79
C SER A 72 -9.57 1.33 17.90
N SER A 73 -8.69 0.33 17.91
CA SER A 73 -7.60 0.26 18.88
C SER A 73 -6.59 1.38 18.67
N LEU A 74 -6.19 1.64 17.41
CA LEU A 74 -5.23 2.69 17.08
C LEU A 74 -5.78 4.09 17.39
N LEU A 75 -7.05 4.37 17.09
CA LEU A 75 -7.71 5.63 17.42
C LEU A 75 -7.76 5.88 18.94
N ASN A 76 -7.86 4.84 19.75
CA ASN A 76 -7.82 4.95 21.21
C ASN A 76 -6.40 5.10 21.78
N SER A 77 -5.38 4.76 21.01
CA SER A 77 -3.99 4.71 21.48
C SER A 77 -3.15 5.91 21.03
N TYR A 78 -3.42 6.43 19.83
CA TYR A 78 -2.60 7.46 19.19
C TYR A 78 -3.42 8.72 18.92
N ARG A 79 -2.75 9.88 18.97
CA ARG A 79 -3.37 11.18 18.64
C ARG A 79 -3.55 11.35 17.13
N ILE A 80 -2.59 10.79 16.37
CA ILE A 80 -2.52 10.92 14.91
C ILE A 80 -2.35 9.53 14.30
N LEU A 81 -3.16 9.24 13.27
CA LEU A 81 -2.98 8.09 12.39
C LEU A 81 -2.54 8.60 11.01
N GLU A 82 -1.36 8.22 10.56
CA GLU A 82 -0.82 8.57 9.23
C GLU A 82 -1.01 7.39 8.28
N PHE A 83 -1.85 7.55 7.27
CA PHE A 83 -2.08 6.55 6.21
C PHE A 83 -1.24 6.90 5.00
N GLU A 84 -0.26 6.06 4.70
CA GLU A 84 0.60 6.22 3.54
C GLU A 84 0.44 5.05 2.57
N GLY A 85 0.74 5.25 1.28
CA GLY A 85 0.66 4.20 0.26
C GLY A 85 0.33 4.75 -1.11
N VAL A 86 0.39 3.88 -2.11
CA VAL A 86 0.18 4.25 -3.51
C VAL A 86 -1.16 4.95 -3.71
N ARG A 87 -1.17 5.92 -4.61
CA ARG A 87 -2.40 6.63 -5.00
C ARG A 87 -3.45 5.61 -5.46
N GLY A 88 -4.72 5.80 -5.03
CA GLY A 88 -5.83 4.91 -5.39
C GLY A 88 -5.93 3.60 -4.60
N CYS A 89 -5.07 3.31 -3.62
CA CYS A 89 -5.17 2.08 -2.81
C CYS A 89 -6.28 2.09 -1.76
N GLY A 90 -6.97 3.24 -1.53
CA GLY A 90 -8.14 3.34 -0.65
C GLY A 90 -7.94 4.08 0.67
N LYS A 91 -6.81 4.79 0.87
CA LYS A 91 -6.50 5.54 2.11
C LYS A 91 -7.64 6.45 2.59
N THR A 92 -8.06 7.36 1.73
CA THR A 92 -9.12 8.33 2.02
C THR A 92 -10.42 7.64 2.44
N HIS A 93 -10.86 6.62 1.70
CA HIS A 93 -12.07 5.85 2.01
C HIS A 93 -11.98 5.14 3.37
N THR A 94 -10.82 4.58 3.69
CA THR A 94 -10.58 3.97 5.01
C THR A 94 -10.64 5.01 6.13
N CYS A 95 -10.04 6.18 5.95
CA CYS A 95 -10.14 7.27 6.92
C CYS A 95 -11.58 7.76 7.09
N LEU A 96 -12.33 7.91 5.99
CA LEU A 96 -13.73 8.34 6.01
C LEU A 96 -14.67 7.35 6.72
N SER A 97 -14.30 6.07 6.79
CA SER A 97 -15.09 5.07 7.51
C SER A 97 -15.25 5.37 9.02
N VAL A 98 -14.36 6.21 9.56
CA VAL A 98 -14.34 6.58 11.00
C VAL A 98 -14.37 8.10 11.22
N ALA A 99 -14.15 8.91 10.20
CA ALA A 99 -14.01 10.37 10.31
C ALA A 99 -15.36 11.10 10.38
N GLN A 100 -15.36 12.28 11.01
CA GLN A 100 -16.49 13.18 11.09
C GLN A 100 -16.40 14.32 10.06
N THR A 101 -15.19 14.72 9.70
CA THR A 101 -14.92 15.80 8.74
C THR A 101 -13.62 15.52 7.97
N ILE A 102 -13.47 16.17 6.81
CA ILE A 102 -12.31 16.04 5.95
C ILE A 102 -11.90 17.39 5.36
N THR A 103 -10.60 17.61 5.19
CA THR A 103 -9.99 18.66 4.40
C THR A 103 -9.15 18.04 3.27
N HIS A 104 -9.52 18.27 2.01
CA HIS A 104 -8.77 17.85 0.84
C HIS A 104 -7.69 18.90 0.52
N ALA A 105 -6.47 18.67 1.00
CA ALA A 105 -5.38 19.66 0.85
C ALA A 105 -4.90 19.81 -0.60
N ASP A 106 -5.23 18.88 -1.48
CA ASP A 106 -4.90 18.90 -2.92
C ASP A 106 -5.96 19.57 -3.80
N GLU A 107 -7.12 19.96 -3.23
CA GLU A 107 -8.15 20.69 -3.98
C GLU A 107 -7.69 22.13 -4.27
N LYS A 108 -7.33 22.38 -5.52
CA LYS A 108 -6.60 23.59 -5.97
C LYS A 108 -7.46 24.85 -6.08
N THR A 109 -8.77 24.70 -6.21
CA THR A 109 -9.66 25.83 -6.58
C THR A 109 -10.07 26.65 -5.37
N ILE A 110 -10.39 26.00 -4.26
CA ILE A 110 -10.94 26.64 -3.06
C ILE A 110 -10.12 26.30 -1.82
N VAL A 111 -9.92 25.00 -1.55
CA VAL A 111 -9.35 24.55 -0.27
C VAL A 111 -7.88 24.92 -0.15
N LEU A 112 -7.05 24.60 -1.16
CA LEU A 112 -5.62 24.87 -1.12
C LEU A 112 -5.32 26.39 -0.95
N PRO A 113 -5.95 27.33 -1.69
CA PRO A 113 -5.76 28.76 -1.44
C PRO A 113 -6.18 29.20 -0.03
N LEU A 114 -7.26 28.62 0.52
CA LEU A 114 -7.72 28.93 1.88
C LEU A 114 -6.70 28.48 2.93
N ILE A 115 -6.25 27.23 2.87
CA ILE A 115 -5.29 26.70 3.84
C ILE A 115 -3.90 27.32 3.67
N GLN A 116 -3.52 27.78 2.49
CA GLN A 116 -2.31 28.59 2.28
C GLN A 116 -2.40 29.95 2.97
N SER A 117 -3.60 30.56 3.03
CA SER A 117 -3.81 31.82 3.74
C SER A 117 -3.85 31.65 5.27
N ASP A 118 -4.42 30.56 5.75
CA ASP A 118 -4.43 30.17 7.17
C ASP A 118 -4.40 28.63 7.32
N PRO A 119 -3.21 28.05 7.51
CA PRO A 119 -3.05 26.59 7.67
C PRO A 119 -3.89 25.98 8.78
N ARG A 120 -4.29 26.76 9.80
CA ARG A 120 -5.13 26.27 10.90
C ARG A 120 -6.51 25.82 10.44
N LEU A 121 -6.98 26.29 9.31
CA LEU A 121 -8.24 25.86 8.70
C LEU A 121 -8.21 24.38 8.36
N ALA A 122 -7.06 23.85 7.94
CA ALA A 122 -6.91 22.45 7.59
C ALA A 122 -7.13 21.47 8.75
N ILE A 123 -7.05 21.94 10.00
CA ILE A 123 -7.17 21.12 11.21
C ILE A 123 -8.38 21.48 12.08
N SER A 124 -9.25 22.37 11.62
CA SER A 124 -10.34 22.95 12.44
C SER A 124 -11.61 22.12 12.44
N GLY A 125 -11.67 20.98 11.75
CA GLY A 125 -12.86 20.12 11.65
C GLY A 125 -13.21 19.35 12.93
N THR A 126 -14.42 18.79 12.96
CA THR A 126 -14.91 17.90 14.04
C THR A 126 -14.10 16.59 14.02
N ARG A 127 -13.71 16.12 15.20
CA ARG A 127 -12.86 14.94 15.36
C ARG A 127 -13.66 13.62 15.36
N PRO A 128 -13.08 12.54 14.79
CA PRO A 128 -11.84 12.43 14.04
C PRO A 128 -11.91 13.22 12.73
N HIS A 129 -10.85 13.98 12.42
CA HIS A 129 -10.75 14.82 11.23
C HIS A 129 -9.66 14.33 10.28
N VAL A 130 -9.96 14.25 8.98
CA VAL A 130 -8.99 13.85 7.94
C VAL A 130 -8.34 15.06 7.31
N ILE A 131 -7.02 15.03 7.18
CA ILE A 131 -6.26 15.91 6.29
C ILE A 131 -5.78 15.02 5.14
N ASP A 132 -6.46 15.13 4.00
CA ASP A 132 -6.23 14.28 2.83
C ASP A 132 -5.14 14.89 1.94
N GLU A 133 -4.20 14.04 1.47
CA GLU A 133 -3.05 14.42 0.61
C GLU A 133 -2.22 15.58 1.21
N TRP A 134 -1.92 15.51 2.52
CA TRP A 134 -1.23 16.56 3.27
C TRP A 134 0.15 16.95 2.70
N GLN A 135 0.81 16.06 1.94
CA GLN A 135 2.10 16.37 1.30
C GLN A 135 2.03 17.50 0.28
N THR A 136 0.85 17.90 -0.15
CA THR A 136 0.63 19.09 -1.00
C THR A 136 1.07 20.37 -0.28
N MET A 137 0.98 20.37 1.05
CA MET A 137 1.41 21.47 1.92
C MET A 137 2.11 20.83 3.15
N PRO A 138 3.42 20.54 3.06
CA PRO A 138 4.16 19.73 4.05
C PRO A 138 4.11 20.26 5.49
N GLU A 139 3.98 21.56 5.69
CA GLU A 139 3.81 22.19 6.99
C GLU A 139 2.55 21.74 7.75
N LEU A 140 1.57 21.16 7.07
CA LEU A 140 0.37 20.61 7.70
C LEU A 140 0.69 19.44 8.63
N GLN A 141 1.74 18.66 8.34
CA GLN A 141 2.16 17.59 9.23
C GLN A 141 2.61 18.14 10.58
N GLU A 142 3.54 19.10 10.57
CA GLU A 142 4.01 19.72 11.82
C GLU A 142 2.88 20.39 12.58
N LEU A 143 1.99 21.09 11.87
CA LEU A 143 0.84 21.74 12.47
C LEU A 143 -0.10 20.72 13.13
N ALA A 144 -0.35 19.58 12.47
CA ALA A 144 -1.17 18.48 13.00
C ALA A 144 -0.55 17.97 14.33
N TYR A 145 0.75 17.71 14.35
CA TYR A 145 1.45 17.25 15.56
C TYR A 145 1.39 18.27 16.71
N ARG A 146 1.48 19.57 16.41
CA ARG A 146 1.37 20.63 17.42
C ARG A 146 -0.03 20.81 17.98
N LYS A 147 -1.08 20.41 17.23
CA LYS A 147 -2.47 20.71 17.54
C LYS A 147 -3.33 19.48 17.85
N ALA A 148 -2.78 18.28 17.74
CA ALA A 148 -3.47 17.07 18.17
C ALA A 148 -3.53 17.01 19.70
N GLU A 149 -4.69 17.32 20.28
CA GLU A 149 -4.87 17.45 21.74
C GLU A 149 -5.32 16.13 22.40
N ALA A 150 -6.02 15.26 21.64
CA ALA A 150 -6.59 14.01 22.15
C ALA A 150 -6.27 12.84 21.23
N THR A 151 -6.38 11.61 21.74
CA THR A 151 -6.30 10.38 20.95
C THR A 151 -7.38 10.34 19.88
N GLY A 152 -7.06 9.78 18.71
CA GLY A 152 -7.99 9.66 17.59
C GLY A 152 -8.43 10.99 16.98
N SER A 153 -7.68 12.06 17.19
CA SER A 153 -8.13 13.38 16.75
C SER A 153 -7.88 13.66 15.28
N LEU A 154 -6.77 13.19 14.72
CA LEU A 154 -6.37 13.49 13.33
C LEU A 154 -6.00 12.23 12.56
N LEU A 155 -6.46 12.19 11.31
CA LEU A 155 -6.11 11.20 10.30
C LEU A 155 -5.43 11.91 9.15
N LEU A 156 -4.22 11.53 8.82
CA LEU A 156 -3.42 12.13 7.76
C LEU A 156 -3.28 11.13 6.62
N THR A 157 -3.53 11.53 5.37
CA THR A 157 -3.24 10.65 4.23
C THR A 157 -2.17 11.25 3.33
N THR A 158 -1.34 10.37 2.76
CA THR A 158 -0.34 10.76 1.75
C THR A 158 -0.14 9.66 0.72
N SER A 159 -0.01 10.06 -0.55
CA SER A 159 0.37 9.19 -1.66
C SER A 159 1.84 9.33 -2.04
N VAL A 160 2.60 10.17 -1.34
CA VAL A 160 4.03 10.37 -1.54
C VAL A 160 4.75 10.19 -0.21
N ARG A 161 5.70 9.23 -0.16
CA ARG A 161 6.52 9.05 1.05
C ARG A 161 7.21 10.36 1.40
N PRO A 162 6.99 10.91 2.58
CA PRO A 162 7.61 12.15 3.00
C PRO A 162 9.14 12.00 3.03
N GLY A 163 9.83 13.13 2.89
CA GLY A 163 11.26 13.21 3.14
C GLY A 163 11.60 13.02 4.62
N SER A 164 12.77 13.49 5.04
CA SER A 164 13.10 13.52 6.47
C SER A 164 12.08 14.40 7.20
N PRO A 165 11.40 13.89 8.23
CA PRO A 165 10.42 14.68 8.97
C PRO A 165 11.11 15.85 9.69
N GLU A 166 10.37 16.94 9.87
CA GLU A 166 10.81 18.09 10.65
C GLU A 166 11.23 17.69 12.08
N PRO A 167 12.15 18.44 12.74
CA PRO A 167 12.64 18.11 14.07
C PRO A 167 11.52 17.92 15.10
N TYR A 168 10.48 18.76 15.05
CA TYR A 168 9.34 18.65 15.95
C TYR A 168 8.57 17.35 15.75
N VAL A 169 8.27 16.97 14.51
CA VAL A 169 7.60 15.72 14.16
C VAL A 169 8.42 14.51 14.64
N ARG A 170 9.75 14.55 14.48
CA ARG A 170 10.64 13.48 14.98
C ARG A 170 10.60 13.34 16.50
N SER A 171 10.56 14.44 17.24
CA SER A 171 10.52 14.40 18.71
C SER A 171 9.19 13.92 19.28
N HIS A 172 8.10 14.00 18.48
CA HIS A 172 6.74 13.59 18.86
C HIS A 172 6.26 12.33 18.10
N ALA A 173 7.20 11.58 17.52
CA ALA A 173 6.86 10.39 16.74
C ALA A 173 6.06 9.32 17.51
N GLY A 174 6.21 9.26 18.84
CA GLY A 174 5.42 8.36 19.71
C GLY A 174 3.94 8.72 19.85
N GLU A 175 3.51 9.89 19.36
CA GLU A 175 2.12 10.34 19.42
C GLU A 175 1.32 9.93 18.19
N ALA A 176 2.01 9.45 17.16
CA ALA A 176 1.44 9.03 15.89
C ALA A 176 1.80 7.59 15.53
N VAL A 177 0.92 6.97 14.76
CA VAL A 177 1.17 5.66 14.15
C VAL A 177 1.05 5.76 12.64
N ARG A 178 1.99 5.12 11.92
CA ARG A 178 1.96 5.02 10.45
C ARG A 178 1.38 3.71 10.02
N ILE A 179 0.52 3.77 9.03
CA ILE A 179 -0.18 2.64 8.44
C ILE A 179 0.08 2.66 6.93
N HIS A 180 0.95 1.78 6.47
CA HIS A 180 1.21 1.64 5.04
C HIS A 180 0.11 0.80 4.39
N MET A 181 -0.78 1.45 3.68
CA MET A 181 -1.87 0.80 2.93
C MET A 181 -1.41 0.38 1.54
N ARG A 182 -1.69 -0.87 1.23
CA ARG A 182 -1.46 -1.47 -0.08
C ARG A 182 -2.77 -1.67 -0.83
N THR A 183 -2.71 -2.07 -2.08
CA THR A 183 -3.89 -2.52 -2.84
C THR A 183 -4.52 -3.73 -2.15
N LEU A 184 -5.75 -4.09 -2.51
CA LEU A 184 -6.51 -5.18 -1.89
C LEU A 184 -5.79 -6.53 -2.07
N SER A 185 -5.66 -7.29 -0.99
CA SER A 185 -5.20 -8.68 -1.01
C SER A 185 -6.22 -9.62 -1.64
N LEU A 186 -5.82 -10.84 -2.00
CA LEU A 186 -6.75 -11.85 -2.50
C LEU A 186 -7.86 -12.17 -1.49
N PHE A 187 -7.56 -12.13 -0.19
CA PHE A 187 -8.58 -12.32 0.84
C PHE A 187 -9.58 -11.17 0.88
N GLU A 188 -9.11 -9.92 0.86
CA GLU A 188 -10.00 -8.75 0.79
C GLU A 188 -10.88 -8.76 -0.46
N LEU A 189 -10.37 -9.24 -1.60
CA LEU A 189 -11.13 -9.41 -2.84
C LEU A 189 -12.11 -10.60 -2.83
N GLY A 190 -12.15 -11.43 -1.76
CA GLY A 190 -12.93 -12.66 -1.71
C GLY A 190 -12.39 -13.79 -2.61
N LEU A 191 -11.18 -13.61 -3.15
CA LEU A 191 -10.52 -14.58 -4.03
C LEU A 191 -9.74 -15.64 -3.25
N SER A 192 -9.39 -15.39 -1.99
CA SER A 192 -8.91 -16.38 -1.02
C SER A 192 -9.99 -16.72 0.02
N ASN A 193 -10.02 -17.98 0.50
CA ASN A 193 -10.90 -18.41 1.60
C ASN A 193 -10.26 -18.23 2.97
N ALA A 194 -9.00 -17.80 3.05
CA ALA A 194 -8.22 -17.60 4.27
C ALA A 194 -8.23 -18.79 5.26
N SER A 195 -8.41 -20.02 4.77
CA SER A 195 -8.37 -21.22 5.62
C SER A 195 -6.96 -21.49 6.18
N VAL A 196 -5.94 -20.92 5.58
CA VAL A 196 -4.56 -20.86 6.09
C VAL A 196 -4.27 -19.42 6.46
N SER A 197 -4.33 -19.06 7.73
CA SER A 197 -4.04 -17.72 8.18
C SER A 197 -2.58 -17.57 8.63
N LEU A 198 -2.00 -16.38 8.40
CA LEU A 198 -0.63 -16.08 8.84
C LEU A 198 -0.51 -16.20 10.37
N ALA A 199 -1.50 -15.71 11.11
CA ALA A 199 -1.57 -15.89 12.56
C ALA A 199 -1.60 -17.39 12.95
N GLY A 200 -2.41 -18.17 12.26
CA GLY A 200 -2.50 -19.62 12.48
C GLY A 200 -1.17 -20.34 12.26
N LEU A 201 -0.44 -19.99 11.18
CA LEU A 201 0.88 -20.57 10.90
C LEU A 201 1.89 -20.26 12.01
N LEU A 202 1.87 -19.05 12.57
CA LEU A 202 2.72 -18.66 13.70
C LEU A 202 2.40 -19.43 14.98
N ASP A 203 1.14 -19.86 15.16
CA ASP A 203 0.67 -20.68 16.28
C ASP A 203 0.77 -22.19 15.99
N GLY A 204 1.30 -22.59 14.82
CA GLY A 204 1.38 -24.00 14.40
C GLY A 204 0.04 -24.60 13.97
N ARG A 205 -1.02 -23.80 13.80
CA ARG A 205 -2.35 -24.24 13.35
C ARG A 205 -2.42 -24.28 11.82
N PHE A 206 -2.94 -25.37 11.28
CA PHE A 206 -3.03 -25.58 9.84
C PHE A 206 -4.19 -26.51 9.50
N ASP A 207 -5.33 -25.91 9.17
CA ASP A 207 -6.56 -26.61 8.78
C ASP A 207 -7.04 -26.13 7.40
N PRO A 208 -6.30 -26.46 6.33
CA PRO A 208 -6.59 -25.93 5.01
C PRO A 208 -7.88 -26.52 4.44
N VAL A 209 -8.79 -25.63 4.02
CA VAL A 209 -9.91 -26.00 3.16
C VAL A 209 -9.46 -25.76 1.72
N ALA A 210 -9.29 -26.82 0.95
CA ALA A 210 -8.80 -26.72 -0.41
C ALA A 210 -9.67 -25.79 -1.26
N LYS A 211 -9.05 -24.80 -1.87
CA LYS A 211 -9.64 -23.93 -2.89
C LYS A 211 -8.75 -24.04 -4.12
N ASN A 212 -8.89 -25.16 -4.82
CA ASN A 212 -8.14 -25.38 -6.04
C ASN A 212 -8.74 -24.56 -7.18
N VAL A 213 -7.93 -23.70 -7.76
CA VAL A 213 -8.28 -22.95 -8.98
C VAL A 213 -7.26 -23.24 -10.06
N PRO A 214 -7.68 -23.31 -11.35
CA PRO A 214 -6.75 -23.49 -12.46
C PRO A 214 -5.70 -22.37 -12.49
N ILE A 215 -4.51 -22.66 -12.98
CA ILE A 215 -3.42 -21.67 -13.12
C ILE A 215 -3.83 -20.47 -13.97
N ARG A 216 -4.71 -20.67 -14.96
CA ARG A 216 -5.31 -19.59 -15.73
C ARG A 216 -6.05 -18.59 -14.84
N THR A 217 -6.80 -19.07 -13.86
CA THR A 217 -7.51 -18.20 -12.91
C THR A 217 -6.52 -17.38 -12.09
N ILE A 218 -5.37 -17.94 -11.72
CA ILE A 218 -4.30 -17.18 -11.03
C ILE A 218 -3.72 -16.10 -11.97
N ALA A 219 -3.51 -16.41 -13.27
CA ALA A 219 -3.11 -15.38 -14.24
C ALA A 219 -4.14 -14.24 -14.35
N SER A 220 -5.43 -14.58 -14.33
CA SER A 220 -6.51 -13.58 -14.30
C SER A 220 -6.47 -12.74 -13.01
N TYR A 221 -6.21 -13.33 -11.84
CA TYR A 221 -6.08 -12.59 -10.58
C TYR A 221 -4.86 -11.66 -10.58
N ILE A 222 -3.75 -12.08 -11.16
CA ILE A 222 -2.56 -11.26 -11.35
C ILE A 222 -2.89 -10.03 -12.23
N CYS A 223 -3.56 -10.24 -13.36
CA CYS A 223 -3.98 -9.17 -14.27
C CYS A 223 -5.00 -8.22 -13.62
N LYS A 224 -5.92 -8.77 -12.83
CA LYS A 224 -6.94 -7.97 -12.12
C LYS A 224 -6.30 -7.03 -11.08
N GLY A 225 -5.26 -7.50 -10.41
CA GLY A 225 -4.64 -6.75 -9.33
C GLY A 225 -5.57 -6.57 -8.12
N GLY A 226 -5.21 -5.63 -7.25
CA GLY A 226 -5.94 -5.32 -6.02
C GLY A 226 -6.48 -3.89 -5.95
N TRP A 227 -6.68 -3.22 -7.07
CA TRP A 227 -7.15 -1.84 -7.08
C TRP A 227 -8.63 -1.75 -6.70
N PRO A 228 -9.00 -0.94 -5.66
CA PRO A 228 -10.39 -0.78 -5.24
C PRO A 228 -11.33 -0.35 -6.37
N PHE A 229 -10.87 0.58 -7.24
CA PHE A 229 -11.65 1.09 -8.38
C PHE A 229 -11.87 0.06 -9.49
N ALA A 230 -11.11 -1.05 -9.52
CA ALA A 230 -11.20 -2.10 -10.53
C ALA A 230 -11.82 -3.41 -10.00
N ARG A 231 -12.28 -3.44 -8.74
CA ARG A 231 -12.74 -4.69 -8.10
C ARG A 231 -13.93 -5.33 -8.79
N GLU A 232 -14.87 -4.53 -9.32
CA GLU A 232 -16.10 -5.01 -9.97
C GLU A 232 -15.92 -5.28 -11.47
N THR A 233 -14.74 -4.97 -12.03
CA THR A 233 -14.47 -5.15 -13.47
C THR A 233 -13.90 -6.55 -13.77
N ASP A 234 -14.02 -6.98 -15.03
CA ASP A 234 -13.31 -8.18 -15.47
C ASP A 234 -11.79 -7.98 -15.50
N PRO A 235 -10.99 -9.05 -15.53
CA PRO A 235 -9.52 -8.94 -15.43
C PRO A 235 -8.86 -8.13 -16.55
N ALA A 236 -9.40 -8.13 -17.77
CA ALA A 236 -8.83 -7.37 -18.89
C ALA A 236 -9.09 -5.87 -18.72
N GLN A 237 -10.31 -5.49 -18.36
CA GLN A 237 -10.67 -4.11 -18.03
C GLN A 237 -9.91 -3.61 -16.80
N ALA A 238 -9.76 -4.45 -15.77
CA ALA A 238 -9.00 -4.11 -14.57
C ALA A 238 -7.53 -3.80 -14.90
N LEU A 239 -6.91 -4.60 -15.79
CA LEU A 239 -5.54 -4.39 -16.26
C LEU A 239 -5.40 -3.04 -16.99
N GLU A 240 -6.35 -2.70 -17.88
CA GLU A 240 -6.37 -1.42 -18.58
C GLU A 240 -6.55 -0.23 -17.63
N LEU A 241 -7.44 -0.35 -16.64
CA LEU A 241 -7.64 0.67 -15.61
C LEU A 241 -6.37 0.87 -14.76
N ALA A 242 -5.71 -0.21 -14.35
CA ALA A 242 -4.45 -0.15 -13.63
C ALA A 242 -3.36 0.53 -14.46
N GLY A 243 -3.29 0.24 -15.75
CA GLY A 243 -2.35 0.86 -16.68
C GLY A 243 -2.58 2.35 -16.86
N ARG A 244 -3.83 2.78 -17.05
CA ARG A 244 -4.20 4.21 -17.12
C ARG A 244 -3.84 4.93 -15.83
N HIS A 245 -4.16 4.32 -14.69
CA HIS A 245 -3.83 4.87 -13.38
C HIS A 245 -2.31 5.02 -13.18
N LEU A 246 -1.50 4.02 -13.59
CA LEU A 246 -0.04 4.13 -13.60
C LEU A 246 0.41 5.31 -14.49
N GLY A 247 -0.17 5.44 -15.71
CA GLY A 247 0.11 6.55 -16.61
C GLY A 247 -0.17 7.92 -15.98
N ASP A 248 -1.29 8.04 -15.29
CA ASP A 248 -1.67 9.26 -14.58
C ASP A 248 -0.68 9.60 -13.45
N ILE A 249 -0.28 8.63 -12.63
CA ILE A 249 0.74 8.82 -11.58
C ILE A 249 2.07 9.28 -12.21
N LEU A 250 2.51 8.62 -13.28
CA LEU A 250 3.75 9.00 -13.95
C LEU A 250 3.67 10.40 -14.54
N ALA A 251 2.56 10.75 -15.19
CA ALA A 251 2.38 12.07 -15.81
C ALA A 251 2.26 13.21 -14.80
N THR A 252 1.59 12.99 -13.67
CA THR A 252 1.32 14.03 -12.66
C THR A 252 2.37 14.07 -11.57
N ASP A 253 2.56 12.94 -10.86
CA ASP A 253 3.31 12.95 -9.61
C ASP A 253 4.83 12.93 -9.86
N VAL A 254 5.31 12.19 -10.89
CA VAL A 254 6.72 12.23 -11.32
C VAL A 254 7.08 13.60 -11.84
N THR A 255 6.18 14.26 -12.60
CA THR A 255 6.39 15.63 -13.11
C THR A 255 6.44 16.64 -11.95
N ALA A 256 5.56 16.50 -10.95
CA ALA A 256 5.58 17.33 -9.74
C ALA A 256 6.90 17.20 -8.95
N MET A 257 7.58 16.06 -9.05
CA MET A 257 8.92 15.84 -8.49
C MET A 257 10.07 16.36 -9.40
N GLY A 258 9.75 17.06 -10.49
CA GLY A 258 10.73 17.61 -11.44
C GLY A 258 11.46 16.51 -12.24
N LYS A 259 10.81 15.37 -12.50
CA LYS A 259 11.38 14.23 -13.23
C LYS A 259 10.61 13.96 -14.52
N LYS A 260 11.26 13.27 -15.47
CA LYS A 260 10.66 12.89 -16.75
C LYS A 260 9.82 11.62 -16.61
N PRO A 261 8.50 11.65 -16.92
CA PRO A 261 7.62 10.48 -16.86
C PRO A 261 8.12 9.30 -17.70
N SER A 262 8.57 9.55 -18.95
CA SER A 262 9.07 8.48 -19.82
C SER A 262 10.26 7.73 -19.22
N THR A 263 11.25 8.45 -18.68
CA THR A 263 12.40 7.80 -18.01
C THR A 263 11.97 7.03 -16.77
N ALA A 264 10.99 7.54 -15.99
CA ALA A 264 10.44 6.81 -14.85
C ALA A 264 9.73 5.53 -15.28
N GLN A 265 8.99 5.57 -16.39
CA GLN A 265 8.35 4.39 -16.99
C GLN A 265 9.38 3.37 -17.44
N ASP A 266 10.43 3.77 -18.18
CA ASP A 266 11.48 2.87 -18.63
C ASP A 266 12.21 2.20 -17.44
N VAL A 267 12.49 2.97 -16.38
CA VAL A 267 13.09 2.43 -15.16
C VAL A 267 12.13 1.48 -14.44
N PHE A 268 10.83 1.78 -14.39
CA PHE A 268 9.83 0.91 -13.78
C PHE A 268 9.71 -0.43 -14.52
N VAL A 269 9.65 -0.41 -15.86
CA VAL A 269 9.64 -1.62 -16.71
C VAL A 269 10.89 -2.45 -16.48
N ALA A 270 12.08 -1.83 -16.60
CA ALA A 270 13.34 -2.52 -16.41
C ALA A 270 13.51 -3.10 -15.00
N THR A 271 12.95 -2.41 -13.99
CA THR A 271 12.93 -2.88 -12.60
C THR A 271 12.01 -4.09 -12.44
N THR A 272 10.84 -4.06 -13.06
CA THR A 272 9.86 -5.16 -13.03
C THR A 272 10.37 -6.43 -13.70
N GLU A 273 11.15 -6.30 -14.79
CA GLU A 273 11.72 -7.44 -15.53
C GLU A 273 13.07 -7.93 -15.02
N CYS A 274 13.70 -7.17 -14.10
CA CYS A 274 15.01 -7.54 -13.60
C CYS A 274 14.98 -8.88 -12.85
N GLU A 275 15.72 -9.86 -13.37
CA GLU A 275 15.89 -11.17 -12.75
C GLU A 275 17.26 -11.29 -12.04
N GLY A 276 17.29 -12.07 -10.96
CA GLY A 276 18.51 -12.42 -10.24
C GLY A 276 19.08 -11.24 -9.43
N ASP A 277 20.38 -10.97 -9.60
CA ASP A 277 21.05 -9.90 -8.84
C ASP A 277 20.60 -8.52 -9.30
N PHE A 278 19.94 -7.82 -8.43
CA PHE A 278 19.45 -6.46 -8.67
C PHE A 278 20.62 -5.48 -8.66
N THR A 279 21.05 -5.03 -9.83
CA THR A 279 22.12 -4.05 -9.98
C THR A 279 21.73 -2.96 -10.98
N TYR A 280 22.24 -1.73 -10.76
CA TYR A 280 22.02 -0.64 -11.72
C TYR A 280 22.49 -0.98 -13.14
N ALA A 281 23.58 -1.76 -13.27
CA ALA A 281 24.05 -2.23 -14.57
C ALA A 281 23.03 -3.16 -15.26
N ARG A 282 22.37 -4.04 -14.50
CA ARG A 282 21.33 -4.92 -15.05
C ARG A 282 20.07 -4.17 -15.44
N ILE A 283 19.65 -3.21 -14.61
CA ILE A 283 18.53 -2.32 -14.98
C ILE A 283 18.85 -1.57 -16.26
N ALA A 284 20.06 -0.98 -16.38
CA ALA A 284 20.48 -0.29 -17.59
C ALA A 284 20.47 -1.21 -18.81
N GLN A 285 21.00 -2.43 -18.68
CA GLN A 285 20.98 -3.43 -19.74
C GLN A 285 19.55 -3.80 -20.17
N THR A 286 18.64 -3.98 -19.22
CA THR A 286 17.23 -4.26 -19.53
C THR A 286 16.59 -3.08 -20.28
N MET A 287 16.88 -1.83 -19.87
CA MET A 287 16.42 -0.64 -20.61
C MET A 287 16.92 -0.64 -22.07
N GLU A 288 18.19 -0.98 -22.31
CA GLU A 288 18.76 -1.06 -23.66
C GLU A 288 18.07 -2.14 -24.51
N VAL A 289 17.75 -3.30 -23.93
CA VAL A 289 16.98 -4.36 -24.61
C VAL A 289 15.62 -3.85 -25.10
N HIS A 290 14.99 -2.95 -24.32
CA HIS A 290 13.71 -2.30 -24.72
C HIS A 290 13.89 -1.07 -25.61
N GLY A 291 15.13 -0.80 -26.07
CA GLY A 291 15.43 0.35 -26.95
C GLY A 291 15.46 1.70 -26.22
N ALA A 292 15.41 1.71 -24.90
CA ALA A 292 15.53 2.92 -24.10
C ALA A 292 17.01 3.22 -23.81
N LYS A 293 17.38 4.51 -23.85
CA LYS A 293 18.75 4.93 -23.47
C LYS A 293 18.87 5.03 -21.95
N PRO A 294 19.65 4.18 -21.28
CA PRO A 294 19.79 4.26 -19.83
C PRO A 294 20.49 5.54 -19.41
N PRO A 295 19.98 6.21 -18.37
CA PRO A 295 20.67 7.35 -17.80
C PRO A 295 21.89 6.92 -16.98
N SER A 296 22.65 7.89 -16.44
CA SER A 296 23.77 7.58 -15.54
C SER A 296 23.31 6.77 -14.31
N ARG A 297 24.25 6.01 -13.71
CA ARG A 297 23.97 5.23 -12.48
C ARG A 297 23.33 6.08 -11.37
N ASN A 298 23.83 7.31 -11.17
CA ASN A 298 23.28 8.20 -10.15
C ASN A 298 21.84 8.62 -10.50
N THR A 299 21.56 8.88 -11.75
CA THR A 299 20.22 9.20 -12.24
C THR A 299 19.27 8.01 -12.09
N LEU A 300 19.72 6.78 -12.40
CA LEU A 300 18.91 5.56 -12.12
C LEU A 300 18.54 5.44 -10.64
N ALA A 301 19.50 5.67 -9.73
CA ALA A 301 19.23 5.66 -8.30
C ALA A 301 18.18 6.70 -7.90
N VAL A 302 18.22 7.90 -8.50
CA VAL A 302 17.22 8.94 -8.27
C VAL A 302 15.82 8.50 -8.75
N TYR A 303 15.72 7.92 -9.95
CA TYR A 303 14.43 7.45 -10.46
C TYR A 303 13.86 6.27 -9.67
N LEU A 304 14.68 5.32 -9.25
CA LEU A 304 14.26 4.27 -8.32
C LEU A 304 13.75 4.86 -7.01
N GLY A 305 14.45 5.85 -6.45
CA GLY A 305 14.00 6.57 -5.28
C GLY A 305 12.66 7.31 -5.49
N VAL A 306 12.38 7.83 -6.69
CA VAL A 306 11.08 8.43 -7.05
C VAL A 306 9.99 7.36 -7.07
N LEU A 307 10.23 6.22 -7.73
CA LEU A 307 9.25 5.11 -7.77
C LEU A 307 8.94 4.57 -6.36
N GLU A 308 9.95 4.47 -5.50
CA GLU A 308 9.82 4.06 -4.11
C GLU A 308 9.02 5.09 -3.29
N ARG A 309 9.29 6.40 -3.49
CA ARG A 309 8.56 7.47 -2.83
C ARG A 309 7.10 7.56 -3.25
N LEU A 310 6.76 7.18 -4.48
CA LEU A 310 5.38 7.11 -5.00
C LEU A 310 4.70 5.78 -4.64
N TYR A 311 5.36 4.90 -3.88
CA TYR A 311 4.87 3.55 -3.53
C TYR A 311 4.53 2.70 -4.77
N LEU A 312 5.12 2.98 -5.93
CA LEU A 312 4.93 2.18 -7.15
C LEU A 312 5.71 0.85 -7.10
N VAL A 313 6.75 0.80 -6.28
CA VAL A 313 7.56 -0.41 -6.04
C VAL A 313 7.69 -0.67 -4.55
N GLU A 314 7.58 -1.94 -4.17
CA GLU A 314 7.95 -2.44 -2.85
C GLU A 314 9.44 -2.77 -2.84
N ARG A 315 10.17 -2.20 -1.90
CA ARG A 315 11.59 -2.46 -1.69
C ARG A 315 11.76 -3.67 -0.77
N LEU A 316 12.43 -4.68 -1.25
CA LEU A 316 12.74 -5.91 -0.54
C LEU A 316 14.24 -5.98 -0.26
N ASP A 317 14.67 -5.64 0.95
CA ASP A 317 16.07 -5.69 1.34
C ASP A 317 16.54 -7.14 1.57
N GLY A 318 17.84 -7.39 1.33
CA GLY A 318 18.43 -8.67 1.68
C GLY A 318 18.57 -8.83 3.20
N TRP A 319 18.19 -9.99 3.71
CA TRP A 319 18.34 -10.33 5.11
C TRP A 319 19.78 -10.67 5.46
N ALA A 320 20.44 -9.81 6.21
CA ALA A 320 21.74 -10.10 6.81
C ALA A 320 21.59 -11.10 7.97
N ALA A 321 21.16 -12.33 7.64
CA ALA A 321 20.94 -13.36 8.63
C ALA A 321 22.19 -13.54 9.51
N PRO A 322 22.05 -13.78 10.83
CA PRO A 322 23.17 -14.00 11.74
C PRO A 322 23.73 -15.41 11.57
N VAL A 323 24.30 -15.69 10.38
CA VAL A 323 24.87 -16.98 10.03
C VAL A 323 26.38 -17.01 10.30
N ARG A 324 26.87 -18.09 10.89
CA ARG A 324 28.30 -18.41 10.87
C ARG A 324 28.63 -19.07 9.52
N ALA A 325 28.83 -18.26 8.49
CA ALA A 325 29.12 -18.80 7.18
C ALA A 325 30.32 -18.11 6.57
N THR A 326 31.11 -18.85 5.85
CA THR A 326 32.11 -18.35 4.91
C THR A 326 31.43 -17.73 3.68
N SER A 327 30.17 -18.06 3.45
CA SER A 327 29.38 -17.55 2.33
C SER A 327 28.95 -16.10 2.56
N ARG A 328 29.21 -15.27 1.54
CA ARG A 328 28.82 -13.85 1.55
C ARG A 328 27.32 -13.70 1.31
N VAL A 329 26.61 -13.08 2.26
CA VAL A 329 25.19 -12.78 2.12
C VAL A 329 25.00 -11.58 1.19
N LYS A 330 24.06 -11.68 0.26
CA LYS A 330 23.65 -10.59 -0.64
C LYS A 330 22.65 -9.69 0.08
N VAL A 331 22.94 -8.40 0.15
CA VAL A 331 22.12 -7.42 0.88
C VAL A 331 21.56 -6.29 0.01
N LYS A 332 21.88 -6.27 -1.30
CA LYS A 332 21.36 -5.26 -2.21
C LYS A 332 19.83 -5.38 -2.31
N PRO A 333 19.09 -4.26 -2.27
CA PRO A 333 17.64 -4.34 -2.36
C PRO A 333 17.17 -4.89 -3.71
N ARG A 334 16.06 -5.62 -3.69
CA ARG A 334 15.24 -5.97 -4.85
C ARG A 334 14.00 -5.11 -4.84
N TYR A 335 13.36 -4.96 -5.99
CA TYR A 335 12.14 -4.18 -6.12
C TYR A 335 11.09 -5.01 -6.85
N LEU A 336 9.88 -4.98 -6.35
CA LEU A 336 8.72 -5.61 -6.97
C LEU A 336 7.63 -4.53 -7.16
N PRO A 337 6.81 -4.58 -8.21
CA PRO A 337 5.67 -3.69 -8.33
C PRO A 337 4.78 -3.74 -7.09
N CYS A 338 4.23 -2.60 -6.68
CA CYS A 338 3.31 -2.50 -5.54
C CYS A 338 2.02 -3.33 -5.72
N ASP A 339 1.67 -3.55 -6.99
CA ASP A 339 0.58 -4.41 -7.41
C ASP A 339 1.02 -5.15 -8.69
N PRO A 340 0.73 -6.46 -8.82
CA PRO A 340 1.17 -7.22 -9.98
C PRO A 340 0.63 -6.67 -11.30
N SER A 341 -0.60 -6.13 -11.32
CA SER A 341 -1.25 -5.66 -12.54
C SER A 341 -0.52 -4.50 -13.21
N VAL A 342 0.01 -3.53 -12.44
CA VAL A 342 0.78 -2.43 -13.02
C VAL A 342 2.11 -2.89 -13.62
N GLY A 343 2.73 -3.92 -13.02
CA GLY A 343 3.92 -4.55 -13.60
C GLY A 343 3.60 -5.27 -14.91
N VAL A 344 2.54 -6.06 -14.93
CA VAL A 344 2.07 -6.78 -16.12
C VAL A 344 1.73 -5.81 -17.25
N PHE A 345 0.96 -4.75 -16.95
CA PHE A 345 0.60 -3.76 -17.95
C PHE A 345 1.82 -3.00 -18.50
N ALA A 346 2.70 -2.52 -17.62
CA ALA A 346 3.86 -1.73 -18.02
C ALA A 346 4.81 -2.50 -18.95
N CYS A 347 4.92 -3.83 -18.76
CA CYS A 347 5.71 -4.72 -19.63
C CYS A 347 4.93 -5.14 -20.89
N GLY A 348 3.75 -4.58 -21.19
CA GLY A 348 2.95 -4.95 -22.36
C GLY A 348 2.41 -6.37 -22.32
N LEU A 349 2.27 -6.95 -21.14
CA LEU A 349 1.86 -8.33 -20.92
C LEU A 349 0.35 -8.42 -20.61
N ASN A 350 -0.17 -9.64 -20.71
CA ASN A 350 -1.55 -9.97 -20.39
C ASN A 350 -1.66 -11.43 -19.91
N GLU A 351 -2.86 -11.92 -19.62
CA GLU A 351 -3.09 -13.29 -19.14
C GLU A 351 -2.44 -14.35 -20.04
N ARG A 352 -2.54 -14.19 -21.37
CA ARG A 352 -1.95 -15.15 -22.32
C ARG A 352 -0.43 -15.15 -22.28
N SER A 353 0.18 -13.97 -22.17
CA SER A 353 1.64 -13.83 -22.06
C SER A 353 2.14 -14.50 -20.79
N LEU A 354 1.47 -14.26 -19.65
CA LEU A 354 1.80 -14.88 -18.36
C LEU A 354 1.80 -16.41 -18.45
N LEU A 355 0.79 -16.99 -19.13
CA LEU A 355 0.68 -18.45 -19.27
C LEU A 355 1.69 -19.09 -20.21
N ARG A 356 2.37 -18.29 -21.05
CA ARG A 356 3.38 -18.77 -22.00
C ARG A 356 4.79 -18.77 -21.43
N ASP A 357 5.06 -17.95 -20.41
CA ASP A 357 6.38 -17.79 -19.85
C ASP A 357 6.35 -17.97 -18.33
N ALA A 358 6.87 -19.10 -17.88
CA ALA A 358 6.89 -19.47 -16.46
C ALA A 358 7.73 -18.51 -15.60
N SER A 359 8.78 -17.89 -16.15
CA SER A 359 9.63 -16.94 -15.42
C SER A 359 8.86 -15.63 -15.18
N VAL A 360 8.20 -15.11 -16.21
CA VAL A 360 7.32 -13.92 -16.12
C VAL A 360 6.18 -14.17 -15.14
N PHE A 361 5.51 -15.33 -15.26
CA PHE A 361 4.45 -15.73 -14.34
C PHE A 361 4.94 -15.79 -12.89
N SER A 362 6.09 -16.41 -12.64
CA SER A 362 6.68 -16.53 -11.30
C SER A 362 6.95 -15.16 -10.67
N ARG A 363 7.49 -14.19 -11.44
CA ARG A 363 7.72 -12.84 -10.93
C ARG A 363 6.43 -12.13 -10.55
N ALA A 364 5.42 -12.19 -11.40
CA ALA A 364 4.12 -11.58 -11.14
C ALA A 364 3.41 -12.25 -9.94
N LEU A 365 3.52 -13.57 -9.82
CA LEU A 365 3.02 -14.33 -8.67
C LEU A 365 3.73 -13.92 -7.37
N LYS A 366 5.06 -13.73 -7.40
CA LYS A 366 5.83 -13.27 -6.23
C LYS A 366 5.43 -11.84 -5.82
N SER A 367 5.16 -10.95 -6.79
CA SER A 367 4.64 -9.61 -6.49
C SER A 367 3.27 -9.68 -5.79
N MET A 368 2.35 -10.52 -6.28
CA MET A 368 1.05 -10.76 -5.66
C MET A 368 1.19 -11.34 -4.25
N ALA A 369 2.04 -12.34 -4.07
CA ALA A 369 2.28 -12.97 -2.77
C ALA A 369 2.94 -12.03 -1.76
N LEU A 370 3.88 -11.17 -2.21
CA LEU A 370 4.48 -10.15 -1.34
C LEU A 370 3.44 -9.13 -0.87
N ARG A 371 2.62 -8.60 -1.79
CA ARG A 371 1.53 -7.69 -1.43
C ARG A 371 0.63 -8.30 -0.35
N ASP A 372 0.15 -9.52 -0.57
CA ASP A 372 -0.73 -10.21 0.35
C ASP A 372 -0.05 -10.47 1.70
N LEU A 373 1.20 -10.95 1.69
CA LEU A 373 1.98 -11.18 2.90
C LEU A 373 2.16 -9.88 3.72
N LEU A 374 2.46 -8.76 3.06
CA LEU A 374 2.62 -7.47 3.72
C LEU A 374 1.30 -6.95 4.31
N VAL A 375 0.17 -7.14 3.61
CA VAL A 375 -1.17 -6.80 4.13
C VAL A 375 -1.49 -7.63 5.36
N TYR A 376 -1.25 -8.94 5.32
CA TYR A 376 -1.57 -9.85 6.45
C TYR A 376 -0.64 -9.62 7.64
N ALA A 377 0.65 -9.41 7.39
CA ALA A 377 1.60 -9.10 8.45
C ALA A 377 1.31 -7.75 9.15
N GLY A 378 0.85 -6.74 8.40
CA GLY A 378 0.48 -5.44 8.96
C GLY A 378 -0.72 -5.49 9.91
N VAL A 379 -1.57 -6.51 9.80
CA VAL A 379 -2.69 -6.73 10.74
C VAL A 379 -2.24 -7.45 12.01
N LEU A 380 -1.20 -8.29 11.92
CA LEU A 380 -0.66 -9.00 13.08
C LEU A 380 0.02 -8.06 14.09
N GLU A 381 0.71 -7.05 13.59
CA GLU A 381 1.47 -6.09 14.40
C GLU A 381 0.99 -4.66 14.07
N PRO A 382 -0.17 -4.24 14.60
CA PRO A 382 -0.75 -2.92 14.31
C PRO A 382 0.21 -1.78 14.64
N GLY A 383 0.46 -0.91 13.64
CA GLY A 383 1.36 0.23 13.82
C GLY A 383 2.85 -0.09 13.65
N VAL A 384 3.19 -1.34 13.37
CA VAL A 384 4.55 -1.75 13.01
C VAL A 384 4.59 -2.01 11.49
N GLU A 385 5.53 -1.38 10.77
CA GLU A 385 5.74 -1.70 9.35
C GLU A 385 6.24 -3.13 9.21
N PRO A 386 5.54 -4.00 8.46
CA PRO A 386 5.93 -5.38 8.28
C PRO A 386 7.35 -5.52 7.71
N GLN A 387 8.18 -6.33 8.34
CA GLN A 387 9.55 -6.56 7.90
C GLN A 387 9.62 -7.87 7.10
N VAL A 388 9.47 -7.75 5.78
CA VAL A 388 9.73 -8.85 4.84
C VAL A 388 11.05 -8.59 4.14
N ARG A 389 11.93 -9.59 4.11
CA ARG A 389 13.25 -9.56 3.49
C ARG A 389 13.36 -10.71 2.48
N TYR A 390 14.39 -10.72 1.63
CA TYR A 390 14.79 -11.93 0.91
C TYR A 390 16.10 -12.45 1.48
N TYR A 391 16.41 -13.72 1.22
CA TYR A 391 17.73 -14.25 1.53
C TYR A 391 18.40 -14.75 0.25
N ALA A 392 19.66 -14.38 0.05
CA ALA A 392 20.51 -14.97 -0.98
C ALA A 392 21.96 -14.93 -0.52
N ASP A 393 22.76 -15.94 -0.91
CA ASP A 393 24.18 -16.00 -0.60
C ASP A 393 25.03 -16.44 -1.78
N SER A 394 26.36 -16.42 -1.59
CA SER A 394 27.35 -16.82 -2.62
C SER A 394 27.31 -18.31 -2.95
N ASP A 395 26.72 -19.15 -2.10
CA ASP A 395 26.58 -20.61 -2.33
C ASP A 395 25.34 -20.96 -3.16
N GLY A 396 24.69 -19.93 -3.73
CA GLY A 396 23.49 -20.06 -4.57
C GLY A 396 22.23 -20.44 -3.79
N LEU A 397 22.22 -20.30 -2.47
CA LEU A 397 21.00 -20.46 -1.69
C LEU A 397 20.18 -19.17 -1.79
N GLU A 398 18.92 -19.32 -2.20
CA GLU A 398 17.97 -18.23 -2.33
C GLU A 398 16.63 -18.62 -1.72
N VAL A 399 16.03 -17.69 -0.93
CA VAL A 399 14.70 -17.77 -0.36
C VAL A 399 13.96 -16.47 -0.68
N ASP A 400 12.76 -16.59 -1.22
CA ASP A 400 11.99 -15.47 -1.75
C ASP A 400 11.66 -14.45 -0.68
N PHE A 401 11.09 -14.89 0.44
CA PHE A 401 10.69 -14.03 1.54
C PHE A 401 11.15 -14.60 2.88
N VAL A 402 11.54 -13.72 3.76
CA VAL A 402 11.78 -13.98 5.19
C VAL A 402 10.97 -12.94 5.96
N LEU A 403 9.89 -13.37 6.58
CA LEU A 403 9.10 -12.55 7.48
C LEU A 403 9.85 -12.43 8.82
N LEU A 404 10.01 -11.19 9.30
CA LEU A 404 10.62 -10.89 10.59
C LEU A 404 9.58 -10.17 11.44
N LEU A 405 9.33 -10.66 12.66
CA LEU A 405 8.38 -10.08 13.60
C LEU A 405 9.11 -9.27 14.68
N ALA A 406 8.42 -8.31 15.29
CA ALA A 406 8.96 -7.44 16.32
C ALA A 406 9.42 -8.20 17.58
N ASP A 407 8.82 -9.37 17.86
CA ASP A 407 9.17 -10.25 18.97
C ASP A 407 10.41 -11.12 18.69
N GLY A 408 11.03 -10.97 17.52
CA GLY A 408 12.22 -11.72 17.10
C GLY A 408 11.92 -13.06 16.41
N ARG A 409 10.66 -13.49 16.32
CA ARG A 409 10.30 -14.66 15.50
C ARG A 409 10.54 -14.36 14.03
N TRP A 410 10.84 -15.39 13.25
CA TRP A 410 11.06 -15.28 11.82
C TRP A 410 10.53 -16.51 11.07
N ALA A 411 10.17 -16.32 9.81
CA ALA A 411 9.64 -17.40 8.98
C ALA A 411 10.09 -17.27 7.53
N PRO A 412 10.77 -18.28 6.96
CA PRO A 412 11.16 -18.30 5.55
C PRO A 412 10.03 -18.85 4.69
N ILE A 413 9.76 -18.18 3.57
CA ILE A 413 8.66 -18.48 2.66
C ILE A 413 9.18 -18.47 1.23
N ASN A 414 8.87 -19.50 0.45
CA ASN A 414 9.06 -19.52 -0.99
C ASN A 414 7.72 -19.51 -1.73
N VAL A 415 7.73 -18.97 -2.94
CA VAL A 415 6.57 -18.89 -3.83
C VAL A 415 6.88 -19.61 -5.12
N GLU A 416 6.09 -20.62 -5.45
CA GLU A 416 6.31 -21.50 -6.59
C GLU A 416 5.05 -21.64 -7.46
N ILE A 417 5.22 -21.96 -8.71
CA ILE A 417 4.09 -22.12 -9.64
C ILE A 417 3.28 -23.38 -9.33
N GLY A 418 3.96 -24.49 -9.02
CA GLY A 418 3.27 -25.78 -8.81
C GLY A 418 4.12 -26.82 -8.11
N GLU A 419 3.57 -28.01 -8.02
CA GLU A 419 4.10 -29.14 -7.23
C GLU A 419 5.53 -29.58 -7.61
N ALA A 420 5.92 -29.43 -8.87
CA ALA A 420 7.25 -29.87 -9.35
C ALA A 420 8.40 -29.15 -8.60
N GLN A 421 8.19 -27.91 -8.16
CA GLN A 421 9.19 -27.10 -7.48
C GLN A 421 9.23 -27.32 -5.94
N VAL A 422 8.19 -27.91 -5.34
CA VAL A 422 8.00 -28.02 -3.89
C VAL A 422 9.20 -28.68 -3.20
N LYS A 423 9.64 -29.85 -3.69
CA LYS A 423 10.77 -30.59 -3.09
C LYS A 423 12.06 -29.76 -3.06
N GLY A 424 12.33 -29.04 -4.14
CA GLY A 424 13.50 -28.14 -4.24
C GLY A 424 13.37 -26.96 -3.28
N SER A 425 12.17 -26.41 -3.19
CA SER A 425 11.84 -25.27 -2.34
C SER A 425 11.99 -25.62 -0.86
N ILE A 426 11.43 -26.74 -0.41
CA ILE A 426 11.60 -27.25 0.96
C ILE A 426 13.09 -27.41 1.30
N LYS A 427 13.89 -27.98 0.39
CA LYS A 427 15.35 -28.13 0.61
C LYS A 427 16.03 -26.79 0.83
N ARG A 428 15.66 -25.75 0.06
CA ARG A 428 16.24 -24.40 0.22
C ARG A 428 15.86 -23.80 1.58
N LEU A 429 14.59 -23.92 2.00
CA LEU A 429 14.12 -23.43 3.31
C LEU A 429 14.88 -24.12 4.44
N GLN A 430 14.99 -25.45 4.41
CA GLN A 430 15.70 -26.22 5.43
C GLN A 430 17.22 -25.89 5.48
N ARG A 431 17.84 -25.64 4.33
CA ARG A 431 19.24 -25.17 4.29
C ARG A 431 19.41 -23.83 4.99
N LEU A 432 18.49 -22.89 4.77
CA LEU A 432 18.50 -21.60 5.47
C LEU A 432 18.32 -21.78 6.97
N CYS A 433 17.32 -22.55 7.41
CA CYS A 433 17.08 -22.85 8.83
C CYS A 433 18.32 -23.46 9.50
N LYS A 434 18.99 -24.41 8.83
CA LYS A 434 20.23 -25.01 9.32
C LYS A 434 21.37 -23.98 9.43
N LYS A 435 21.54 -23.09 8.44
CA LYS A 435 22.55 -22.03 8.48
C LYS A 435 22.32 -21.06 9.65
N VAL A 436 21.07 -20.64 9.87
CA VAL A 436 20.69 -19.74 10.97
C VAL A 436 20.91 -20.40 12.33
N ARG A 437 20.46 -21.66 12.50
CA ARG A 437 20.68 -22.45 13.73
C ARG A 437 22.17 -22.57 14.06
N ASN A 438 23.01 -22.87 13.08
CA ASN A 438 24.46 -22.94 13.26
C ASN A 438 25.09 -21.59 13.62
N GLY A 439 24.42 -20.47 13.30
CA GLY A 439 24.80 -19.13 13.70
C GLY A 439 24.65 -18.86 15.19
N GLY A 440 23.73 -19.56 15.85
CA GLY A 440 23.52 -19.55 17.31
C GLY A 440 23.05 -18.23 17.91
N ARG A 441 22.53 -17.30 17.10
CA ARG A 441 22.08 -15.95 17.54
C ARG A 441 20.56 -15.75 17.45
N LEU A 442 19.87 -16.59 16.71
CA LEU A 442 18.42 -16.57 16.56
C LEU A 442 17.85 -17.95 16.90
N GLY A 443 16.61 -17.96 17.37
CA GLY A 443 15.82 -19.16 17.56
C GLY A 443 15.51 -19.88 16.24
N GLU A 444 14.82 -21.01 16.36
CA GLU A 444 14.30 -21.70 15.19
C GLU A 444 13.28 -20.86 14.45
N ALA A 445 13.08 -21.13 13.15
CA ALA A 445 12.01 -20.51 12.39
C ALA A 445 10.65 -20.87 13.01
N ALA A 446 9.76 -19.89 13.15
CA ALA A 446 8.41 -20.12 13.68
C ALA A 446 7.64 -21.10 12.78
N PHE A 447 7.82 -20.96 11.48
CA PHE A 447 7.37 -21.92 10.47
C PHE A 447 8.21 -21.81 9.20
N CYS A 448 8.09 -22.80 8.32
CA CYS A 448 8.55 -22.74 6.92
C CYS A 448 7.34 -22.92 6.01
N ALA A 449 7.23 -22.15 4.92
CA ALA A 449 6.12 -22.28 4.00
C ALA A 449 6.53 -22.25 2.52
N VAL A 450 5.81 -23.00 1.69
CA VAL A 450 5.83 -22.93 0.23
C VAL A 450 4.43 -22.57 -0.22
N ILE A 451 4.27 -21.36 -0.75
CA ILE A 451 3.03 -20.86 -1.33
C ILE A 451 3.02 -21.24 -2.81
N LEU A 452 1.98 -21.93 -3.26
CA LEU A 452 1.83 -22.34 -4.64
C LEU A 452 0.81 -21.47 -5.36
N ALA A 453 0.97 -21.26 -6.67
CA ALA A 453 -0.08 -20.65 -7.48
C ALA A 453 -1.36 -21.51 -7.39
N SER A 454 -1.21 -22.82 -7.52
CA SER A 454 -2.33 -23.76 -7.50
C SER A 454 -1.86 -25.13 -6.98
N THR A 455 -2.65 -25.73 -6.12
CA THR A 455 -2.54 -27.15 -5.71
C THR A 455 -3.88 -27.61 -5.13
N ASP A 456 -4.20 -28.87 -5.33
CA ASP A 456 -5.33 -29.57 -4.72
C ASP A 456 -4.96 -30.28 -3.40
N ARG A 457 -3.68 -30.22 -3.03
CA ARG A 457 -3.10 -30.95 -1.88
C ARG A 457 -2.39 -30.02 -0.89
N PRO A 458 -3.12 -29.09 -0.24
CA PRO A 458 -2.51 -28.36 0.86
C PRO A 458 -2.13 -29.35 1.97
N ARG A 459 -0.90 -29.23 2.50
CA ARG A 459 -0.35 -30.19 3.45
C ARG A 459 0.76 -29.59 4.31
N ARG A 460 1.01 -30.23 5.41
CA ARG A 460 2.25 -30.12 6.16
C ARG A 460 3.17 -31.27 5.75
N ASP A 461 4.36 -30.98 5.27
CA ASP A 461 5.36 -31.99 4.92
C ASP A 461 5.78 -32.76 6.17
N GLU A 462 5.59 -34.06 6.18
CA GLU A 462 5.80 -34.92 7.37
C GLU A 462 7.25 -34.94 7.85
N ALA A 463 8.22 -34.88 6.91
CA ALA A 463 9.63 -34.98 7.23
C ALA A 463 10.21 -33.68 7.79
N THR A 464 9.70 -32.50 7.35
CA THR A 464 10.29 -31.21 7.64
C THR A 464 9.36 -30.26 8.40
N GLY A 465 8.09 -30.59 8.52
CA GLY A 465 7.07 -29.72 9.10
C GLY A 465 6.71 -28.49 8.23
N THR A 466 7.25 -28.39 7.00
CA THR A 466 7.01 -27.27 6.11
C THR A 466 5.57 -27.26 5.61
N PHE A 467 4.90 -26.10 5.69
CA PHE A 467 3.55 -25.94 5.16
C PHE A 467 3.58 -25.70 3.65
N VAL A 468 2.70 -26.37 2.90
CA VAL A 468 2.55 -26.25 1.45
C VAL A 468 1.07 -26.00 1.16
N PHE A 469 0.75 -24.87 0.54
CA PHE A 469 -0.64 -24.50 0.28
C PHE A 469 -0.78 -23.53 -0.89
N PRO A 470 -1.96 -23.47 -1.56
CA PRO A 470 -2.19 -22.55 -2.64
C PRO A 470 -2.45 -21.14 -2.11
N ILE A 471 -2.04 -20.11 -2.86
CA ILE A 471 -2.22 -18.71 -2.50
C ILE A 471 -3.69 -18.34 -2.25
N THR A 472 -4.62 -19.06 -2.86
CA THR A 472 -6.08 -18.89 -2.71
C THR A 472 -6.64 -19.38 -1.38
N THR A 473 -5.82 -19.98 -0.52
CA THR A 473 -6.18 -20.32 0.86
C THR A 473 -5.54 -19.41 1.88
N PHE A 474 -4.61 -18.54 1.48
CA PHE A 474 -3.83 -17.70 2.37
C PHE A 474 -4.61 -16.45 2.83
N GLY A 475 -4.49 -16.10 4.13
CA GLY A 475 -5.12 -14.94 4.74
C GLY A 475 -4.38 -14.42 5.96
N ALA A 476 -4.98 -13.41 6.66
CA ALA A 476 -4.43 -12.78 7.85
C ALA A 476 -4.52 -13.66 9.13
#